data_56e38795ff28cabf20b5d65211a98bd4
#
_entry.id   56e38795ff28cabf20b5d65211a98bd4
#
_cell.length_a   1.000
_cell.length_b   1.000
_cell.length_c   1.000
_cell.angle_alpha   90.00
_cell.angle_beta   90.00
_cell.angle_gamma   90.00
#
_symmetry.space_group_name_H-M   'P 1'
#
loop_
_entity.id
_entity.type
_entity.pdbx_description
1 polymer ?
#
loop_
_entity_poly.entity_id
_entity_poly.type
_entity_poly.pdbx_seq_one_letter_code
_entity_poly.pdbx_strand_id
1 'polypeptide(L)'
;YKVELIYRKSNTMKKAIFSTEISLLRSTMQRLLRRSAYTNITKILRKTHQADIALIMRSFNQYDQRRIFSLCPTALHKARLLEELDESLIEKVLENENSKTISKIFRYLDTNDQATIIGMFPQHKQNEILTIIEVDDKEEVEELSSYPDDSAGSIMTKETFTLNQNTTVKESIKQLQSFPENDKIFYLYVLAVSYTHLTLPTIRVVFVG
;
A
#
# COMPACT_ATOMS: atom_id res chain seq x y z
N TYR A 1 27.03 10.09 -28.33
CA TYR A 1 25.96 10.76 -29.10
C TYR A 1 24.91 9.78 -29.65
N LYS A 2 25.34 8.71 -30.35
CA LYS A 2 24.40 7.75 -30.98
C LYS A 2 23.66 6.86 -29.96
N VAL A 3 24.33 6.46 -28.92
CA VAL A 3 23.74 5.62 -27.81
C VAL A 3 22.74 6.42 -26.99
N GLU A 4 23.05 7.68 -26.71
CA GLU A 4 22.17 8.58 -25.95
C GLU A 4 20.90 8.94 -26.73
N LEU A 5 20.99 9.06 -28.03
CA LEU A 5 19.84 9.28 -28.92
C LEU A 5 18.93 8.06 -29.02
N ILE A 6 19.49 6.86 -29.01
CA ILE A 6 18.74 5.58 -28.99
C ILE A 6 18.03 5.42 -27.66
N TYR A 7 18.69 5.72 -26.52
CA TYR A 7 18.10 5.64 -25.19
C TYR A 7 16.94 6.64 -25.04
N ARG A 8 17.11 7.89 -25.47
CA ARG A 8 16.03 8.91 -25.46
C ARG A 8 14.84 8.50 -26.33
N LYS A 9 15.06 7.98 -27.53
CA LYS A 9 13.97 7.49 -28.40
C LYS A 9 13.24 6.29 -27.81
N SER A 10 13.96 5.34 -27.21
CA SER A 10 13.36 4.19 -26.54
C SER A 10 12.50 4.62 -25.36
N ASN A 11 12.96 5.58 -24.55
CA ASN A 11 12.22 6.06 -23.39
C ASN A 11 10.97 6.89 -23.78
N THR A 12 11.07 7.69 -24.85
CA THR A 12 9.91 8.44 -25.39
C THR A 12 8.87 7.49 -25.98
N MET A 13 9.29 6.43 -26.65
CA MET A 13 8.40 5.43 -27.25
C MET A 13 7.70 4.59 -26.16
N LYS A 14 8.42 4.17 -25.10
CA LYS A 14 7.82 3.51 -23.93
C LYS A 14 6.79 4.40 -23.24
N LYS A 15 7.10 5.67 -23.04
CA LYS A 15 6.18 6.64 -22.44
C LYS A 15 4.92 6.87 -23.30
N ALA A 16 5.04 6.90 -24.61
CA ALA A 16 3.93 7.04 -25.54
C ALA A 16 3.03 5.79 -25.54
N ILE A 17 3.61 4.59 -25.54
CA ILE A 17 2.85 3.32 -25.45
C ILE A 17 2.09 3.26 -24.12
N PHE A 18 2.75 3.51 -23.01
CA PHE A 18 2.13 3.53 -21.68
C PHE A 18 0.95 4.52 -21.59
N SER A 19 1.11 5.75 -22.12
CA SER A 19 0.03 6.74 -22.14
C SER A 19 -1.16 6.30 -22.99
N THR A 20 -0.92 5.56 -24.08
CA THR A 20 -1.97 5.02 -24.95
C THR A 20 -2.73 3.89 -24.25
N GLU A 21 -2.02 2.98 -23.56
CA GLU A 21 -2.62 1.89 -22.81
C GLU A 21 -3.50 2.39 -21.66
N ILE A 22 -3.04 3.37 -20.88
CA ILE A 22 -3.81 4.00 -19.81
C ILE A 22 -5.06 4.71 -20.37
N SER A 23 -4.95 5.41 -21.50
CA SER A 23 -6.09 6.08 -22.14
C SER A 23 -7.15 5.08 -22.62
N LEU A 24 -6.71 3.94 -23.17
CA LEU A 24 -7.57 2.86 -23.60
C LEU A 24 -8.27 2.19 -22.41
N LEU A 25 -7.51 1.92 -21.34
CA LEU A 25 -8.06 1.37 -20.09
C LEU A 25 -9.14 2.30 -19.52
N ARG A 26 -8.87 3.60 -19.44
CA ARG A 26 -9.82 4.61 -18.97
C ARG A 26 -11.09 4.64 -19.81
N SER A 27 -10.98 4.72 -21.13
CA SER A 27 -12.13 4.78 -22.04
C SER A 27 -12.96 3.50 -22.00
N THR A 28 -12.31 2.36 -21.85
CA THR A 28 -12.97 1.06 -21.71
C THR A 28 -13.73 0.98 -20.39
N MET A 29 -13.09 1.38 -19.29
CA MET A 29 -13.72 1.41 -17.96
C MET A 29 -14.95 2.34 -17.95
N GLN A 30 -14.82 3.55 -18.53
CA GLN A 30 -15.92 4.50 -18.64
C GLN A 30 -17.12 3.94 -19.43
N ARG A 31 -16.84 3.26 -20.53
CA ARG A 31 -17.90 2.60 -21.35
C ARG A 31 -18.59 1.48 -20.57
N LEU A 32 -17.85 0.68 -19.81
CA LEU A 32 -18.40 -0.41 -19.01
C LEU A 32 -19.22 0.11 -17.83
N LEU A 33 -18.79 1.18 -17.17
CA LEU A 33 -19.54 1.85 -16.09
C LEU A 33 -20.90 2.35 -16.61
N ARG A 34 -20.91 3.08 -17.75
CA ARG A 34 -22.14 3.58 -18.39
C ARG A 34 -23.13 2.45 -18.75
N ARG A 35 -22.62 1.26 -19.08
CA ARG A 35 -23.43 0.08 -19.42
C ARG A 35 -23.75 -0.80 -18.23
N SER A 36 -23.30 -0.42 -17.02
CA SER A 36 -23.44 -1.25 -15.81
C SER A 36 -22.88 -2.67 -15.96
N ALA A 37 -21.86 -2.85 -16.81
CA ALA A 37 -21.25 -4.15 -17.10
C ALA A 37 -20.25 -4.56 -15.99
N TYR A 38 -20.74 -4.70 -14.75
CA TYR A 38 -19.92 -4.87 -13.54
C TYR A 38 -19.05 -6.12 -13.55
N THR A 39 -19.55 -7.25 -14.08
CA THR A 39 -18.75 -8.47 -14.21
C THR A 39 -17.50 -8.27 -15.05
N ASN A 40 -17.58 -7.46 -16.11
CA ASN A 40 -16.44 -7.16 -16.97
C ASN A 40 -15.47 -6.20 -16.27
N ILE A 41 -15.97 -5.24 -15.50
CA ILE A 41 -15.16 -4.36 -14.66
C ILE A 41 -14.35 -5.17 -13.64
N THR A 42 -15.01 -6.07 -12.90
CA THR A 42 -14.31 -6.93 -11.92
C THR A 42 -13.24 -7.82 -12.58
N LYS A 43 -13.47 -8.31 -13.81
CA LYS A 43 -12.44 -9.06 -14.56
C LYS A 43 -11.24 -8.20 -14.94
N ILE A 44 -11.46 -6.94 -15.29
CA ILE A 44 -10.38 -5.97 -15.57
C ILE A 44 -9.61 -5.67 -14.29
N LEU A 45 -10.32 -5.32 -13.19
CA LEU A 45 -9.71 -5.02 -11.90
C LEU A 45 -8.83 -6.16 -11.36
N ARG A 46 -9.19 -7.41 -11.65
CA ARG A 46 -8.41 -8.59 -11.25
C ARG A 46 -7.09 -8.72 -12.01
N LYS A 47 -7.03 -8.23 -13.26
CA LYS A 47 -5.88 -8.43 -14.17
C LYS A 47 -4.98 -7.21 -14.28
N THR A 48 -5.47 -6.03 -13.92
CA THR A 48 -4.77 -4.76 -14.06
C THR A 48 -4.02 -4.45 -12.77
N HIS A 49 -2.82 -3.90 -12.89
CA HIS A 49 -2.04 -3.45 -11.75
C HIS A 49 -2.75 -2.32 -11.00
N GLN A 50 -2.65 -2.29 -9.68
CA GLN A 50 -3.41 -1.34 -8.86
C GLN A 50 -2.99 0.12 -9.13
N ALA A 51 -1.71 0.37 -9.39
CA ALA A 51 -1.22 1.70 -9.78
C ALA A 51 -1.90 2.24 -11.05
N ASP A 52 -2.15 1.40 -12.06
CA ASP A 52 -2.84 1.81 -13.29
C ASP A 52 -4.30 2.12 -13.03
N ILE A 53 -4.93 1.36 -12.14
CA ILE A 53 -6.32 1.60 -11.69
C ILE A 53 -6.40 2.92 -10.92
N ALA A 54 -5.49 3.16 -9.98
CA ALA A 54 -5.39 4.41 -9.22
C ALA A 54 -5.23 5.61 -10.16
N LEU A 55 -4.35 5.48 -11.14
CA LEU A 55 -4.11 6.54 -12.13
C LEU A 55 -5.37 6.91 -12.93
N ILE A 56 -6.13 5.94 -13.41
CA ILE A 56 -7.38 6.22 -14.14
C ILE A 56 -8.47 6.74 -13.21
N MET A 57 -8.53 6.29 -11.94
CA MET A 57 -9.55 6.72 -10.98
C MET A 57 -9.54 8.22 -10.76
N ARG A 58 -8.38 8.88 -10.83
CA ARG A 58 -8.27 10.35 -10.72
C ARG A 58 -9.10 11.10 -11.76
N SER A 59 -9.40 10.47 -12.90
CA SER A 59 -10.17 11.06 -14.00
C SER A 59 -11.68 10.79 -13.93
N PHE A 60 -12.14 10.01 -12.98
CA PHE A 60 -13.56 9.69 -12.79
C PHE A 60 -14.21 10.59 -11.74
N ASN A 61 -15.53 10.74 -11.82
CA ASN A 61 -16.30 11.39 -10.77
C ASN A 61 -16.39 10.53 -9.51
N GLN A 62 -16.78 11.12 -8.38
CA GLN A 62 -16.82 10.46 -7.07
C GLN A 62 -17.71 9.19 -7.07
N TYR A 63 -18.84 9.23 -7.76
CA TYR A 63 -19.74 8.06 -7.86
C TYR A 63 -19.06 6.90 -8.56
N ASP A 64 -18.40 7.14 -9.69
CA ASP A 64 -17.68 6.10 -10.44
C ASP A 64 -16.46 5.59 -9.67
N GLN A 65 -15.74 6.46 -8.96
CA GLN A 65 -14.61 6.10 -8.09
C GLN A 65 -15.04 5.10 -7.01
N ARG A 66 -16.11 5.42 -6.26
CA ARG A 66 -16.68 4.50 -5.27
C ARG A 66 -17.15 3.19 -5.89
N ARG A 67 -17.74 3.26 -7.07
CA ARG A 67 -18.21 2.08 -7.79
C ARG A 67 -17.06 1.17 -8.20
N ILE A 68 -15.97 1.72 -8.75
CA ILE A 68 -14.76 0.97 -9.09
C ILE A 68 -14.20 0.29 -7.83
N PHE A 69 -14.05 1.02 -6.75
CA PHE A 69 -13.56 0.51 -5.47
C PHE A 69 -14.44 -0.62 -4.92
N SER A 70 -15.76 -0.46 -4.95
CA SER A 70 -16.71 -1.49 -4.48
C SER A 70 -16.64 -2.77 -5.31
N LEU A 71 -16.30 -2.68 -6.60
CA LEU A 71 -16.18 -3.81 -7.53
C LEU A 71 -14.82 -4.52 -7.46
N CYS A 72 -13.87 -4.04 -6.66
CA CYS A 72 -12.62 -4.76 -6.44
C CYS A 72 -12.89 -6.16 -5.89
N PRO A 73 -12.23 -7.20 -6.46
CA PRO A 73 -12.64 -8.59 -6.26
C PRO A 73 -12.42 -9.11 -4.85
N THR A 74 -11.42 -8.62 -4.13
CA THR A 74 -11.08 -9.06 -2.76
C THR A 74 -10.62 -7.90 -1.88
N ALA A 75 -10.59 -8.12 -0.56
CA ALA A 75 -10.04 -7.15 0.39
C ALA A 75 -8.56 -6.83 0.08
N LEU A 76 -7.76 -7.82 -0.30
CA LEU A 76 -6.37 -7.62 -0.74
C LEU A 76 -6.27 -6.66 -1.95
N HIS A 77 -7.15 -6.78 -2.96
CA HIS A 77 -7.14 -5.85 -4.10
C HIS A 77 -7.53 -4.44 -3.68
N LYS A 78 -8.46 -4.31 -2.72
CA LYS A 78 -8.85 -3.02 -2.15
C LYS A 78 -7.70 -2.38 -1.37
N ALA A 79 -7.00 -3.15 -0.53
CA ALA A 79 -5.85 -2.69 0.23
C ALA A 79 -4.74 -2.16 -0.71
N ARG A 80 -4.29 -2.99 -1.63
CA ARG A 80 -3.27 -2.59 -2.62
C ARG A 80 -3.68 -1.40 -3.48
N LEU A 81 -4.98 -1.20 -3.71
CA LEU A 81 -5.47 -0.02 -4.42
C LEU A 81 -5.40 1.21 -3.51
N LEU A 82 -5.71 1.10 -2.22
CA LEU A 82 -5.59 2.21 -1.26
C LEU A 82 -4.15 2.72 -1.15
N GLU A 83 -3.16 1.83 -1.14
CA GLU A 83 -1.73 2.18 -1.12
C GLU A 83 -1.31 3.07 -2.32
N GLU A 84 -2.03 2.99 -3.43
CA GLU A 84 -1.73 3.74 -4.66
C GLU A 84 -2.60 5.01 -4.82
N LEU A 85 -3.56 5.24 -3.92
CA LEU A 85 -4.47 6.37 -3.97
C LEU A 85 -3.97 7.55 -3.13
N ASP A 86 -4.29 8.76 -3.58
CA ASP A 86 -4.08 9.97 -2.78
C ASP A 86 -5.10 10.02 -1.62
N GLU A 87 -4.75 10.62 -0.49
CA GLU A 87 -5.60 10.76 0.72
C GLU A 87 -7.01 11.26 0.40
N SER A 88 -7.13 12.28 -0.47
CA SER A 88 -8.42 12.82 -0.88
C SER A 88 -9.30 11.82 -1.65
N LEU A 89 -8.70 10.83 -2.31
CA LEU A 89 -9.44 9.74 -2.96
C LEU A 89 -9.77 8.63 -1.97
N ILE A 90 -8.86 8.31 -1.05
CA ILE A 90 -9.08 7.34 0.03
C ILE A 90 -10.31 7.75 0.84
N GLU A 91 -10.36 9.01 1.30
CA GLU A 91 -11.52 9.55 2.02
C GLU A 91 -12.82 9.34 1.25
N LYS A 92 -12.85 9.73 -0.03
CA LYS A 92 -14.04 9.63 -0.89
C LYS A 92 -14.51 8.19 -1.10
N VAL A 93 -13.62 7.23 -1.30
CA VAL A 93 -13.99 5.83 -1.57
C VAL A 93 -14.40 5.09 -0.30
N LEU A 94 -13.86 5.49 0.86
CA LEU A 94 -14.14 4.86 2.15
C LEU A 94 -15.27 5.53 2.93
N GLU A 95 -15.74 6.72 2.55
CA GLU A 95 -16.74 7.50 3.27
C GLU A 95 -17.98 6.68 3.65
N ASN A 96 -18.50 5.89 2.72
CA ASN A 96 -19.71 5.08 2.90
C ASN A 96 -19.44 3.61 3.19
N GLU A 97 -18.17 3.20 3.32
CA GLU A 97 -17.84 1.83 3.69
C GLU A 97 -18.10 1.61 5.19
N ASN A 98 -18.61 0.42 5.52
CA ASN A 98 -18.84 0.08 6.92
C ASN A 98 -17.54 -0.38 7.60
N SER A 99 -17.47 -0.19 8.92
CA SER A 99 -16.27 -0.50 9.73
C SER A 99 -15.81 -1.95 9.61
N LYS A 100 -16.74 -2.90 9.43
CA LYS A 100 -16.40 -4.32 9.20
C LYS A 100 -15.69 -4.56 7.85
N THR A 101 -16.06 -3.81 6.81
CA THR A 101 -15.39 -3.90 5.50
C THR A 101 -14.00 -3.27 5.59
N ILE A 102 -13.89 -2.13 6.27
CA ILE A 102 -12.61 -1.43 6.48
C ILE A 102 -11.65 -2.33 7.26
N SER A 103 -12.08 -2.93 8.37
CA SER A 103 -11.24 -3.85 9.17
C SER A 103 -10.74 -5.07 8.37
N LYS A 104 -11.56 -5.59 7.43
CA LYS A 104 -11.12 -6.67 6.54
C LYS A 104 -10.04 -6.21 5.55
N ILE A 105 -10.09 -4.96 5.11
CA ILE A 105 -9.10 -4.38 4.20
C ILE A 105 -7.80 -4.15 4.97
N PHE A 106 -7.88 -3.67 6.19
CA PHE A 106 -6.75 -3.34 7.06
C PHE A 106 -5.81 -4.52 7.31
N ARG A 107 -6.31 -5.74 7.37
CA ARG A 107 -5.47 -6.95 7.48
C ARG A 107 -4.42 -7.11 6.39
N TYR A 108 -4.52 -6.32 5.30
CA TYR A 108 -3.60 -6.35 4.16
C TYR A 108 -2.86 -5.03 3.96
N LEU A 109 -2.99 -4.09 4.89
CA LEU A 109 -2.30 -2.80 4.91
C LEU A 109 -1.29 -2.80 6.04
N ASP A 110 -0.18 -2.12 5.82
CA ASP A 110 0.79 -1.86 6.88
C ASP A 110 0.17 -1.01 8.00
N THR A 111 0.62 -1.19 9.23
CA THR A 111 0.06 -0.51 10.41
C THR A 111 0.13 1.01 10.29
N ASN A 112 1.16 1.54 9.61
CA ASN A 112 1.29 2.96 9.33
C ASN A 112 0.17 3.48 8.40
N ASP A 113 -0.15 2.75 7.33
CA ASP A 113 -1.24 3.09 6.42
C ASP A 113 -2.60 2.96 7.12
N GLN A 114 -2.76 1.96 7.99
CA GLN A 114 -3.95 1.83 8.83
C GLN A 114 -4.14 3.07 9.71
N ALA A 115 -3.08 3.51 10.41
CA ALA A 115 -3.12 4.68 11.30
C ALA A 115 -3.49 5.95 10.51
N THR A 116 -2.87 6.17 9.36
CA THR A 116 -3.16 7.31 8.46
C THR A 116 -4.63 7.30 8.03
N ILE A 117 -5.14 6.16 7.58
CA ILE A 117 -6.53 6.04 7.12
C ILE A 117 -7.52 6.21 8.27
N ILE A 118 -7.22 5.67 9.47
CA ILE A 118 -8.05 5.86 10.66
C ILE A 118 -8.16 7.34 11.01
N GLY A 119 -7.05 8.08 10.96
CA GLY A 119 -7.02 9.52 11.22
C GLY A 119 -7.97 10.35 10.34
N MET A 120 -8.30 9.88 9.14
CA MET A 120 -9.24 10.55 8.21
C MET A 120 -10.70 10.44 8.65
N PHE A 121 -11.05 9.51 9.55
CA PHE A 121 -12.43 9.30 9.98
C PHE A 121 -12.82 10.14 11.22
N PRO A 122 -14.12 10.44 11.39
CA PRO A 122 -14.63 11.00 12.64
C PRO A 122 -14.40 10.06 13.83
N GLN A 123 -14.19 10.61 15.02
CA GLN A 123 -13.82 9.88 16.23
C GLN A 123 -14.70 8.65 16.54
N HIS A 124 -16.02 8.75 16.32
CA HIS A 124 -16.93 7.63 16.55
C HIS A 124 -16.63 6.43 15.64
N LYS A 125 -16.28 6.69 14.36
CA LYS A 125 -15.94 5.65 13.39
C LYS A 125 -14.54 5.08 13.64
N GLN A 126 -13.59 5.92 14.07
CA GLN A 126 -12.27 5.45 14.51
C GLN A 126 -12.43 4.43 15.64
N ASN A 127 -13.18 4.75 16.70
CA ASN A 127 -13.41 3.85 17.83
C ASN A 127 -14.09 2.54 17.41
N GLU A 128 -15.05 2.60 16.49
CA GLU A 128 -15.71 1.42 15.95
C GLU A 128 -14.73 0.52 15.18
N ILE A 129 -13.88 1.08 14.33
CA ILE A 129 -12.87 0.34 13.57
C ILE A 129 -11.85 -0.30 14.52
N LEU A 130 -11.30 0.47 15.45
CA LEU A 130 -10.33 0.01 16.46
C LEU A 130 -10.88 -1.11 17.36
N THR A 131 -12.19 -1.15 17.56
CA THR A 131 -12.83 -2.24 18.34
C THR A 131 -12.86 -3.56 17.56
N ILE A 132 -12.81 -3.52 16.24
CA ILE A 132 -12.91 -4.71 15.37
C ILE A 132 -11.52 -5.23 14.95
N ILE A 133 -10.50 -4.37 14.97
CA ILE A 133 -9.11 -4.77 14.66
C ILE A 133 -8.60 -5.72 15.76
N GLU A 134 -7.73 -6.66 15.39
CA GLU A 134 -7.09 -7.59 16.31
C GLU A 134 -6.26 -6.83 17.37
N VAL A 135 -6.13 -7.38 18.57
CA VAL A 135 -5.56 -6.65 19.73
C VAL A 135 -4.12 -6.18 19.46
N ASP A 136 -3.32 -7.03 18.81
CA ASP A 136 -1.91 -6.73 18.52
C ASP A 136 -1.77 -5.57 17.53
N ASP A 137 -2.55 -5.57 16.46
CA ASP A 137 -2.56 -4.49 15.46
C ASP A 137 -3.11 -3.19 16.07
N LYS A 138 -4.06 -3.30 17.00
CA LYS A 138 -4.70 -2.15 17.63
C LYS A 138 -3.72 -1.29 18.44
N GLU A 139 -2.90 -1.92 19.29
CA GLU A 139 -1.93 -1.20 20.13
C GLU A 139 -0.93 -0.43 19.26
N GLU A 140 -0.46 -1.03 18.18
CA GLU A 140 0.46 -0.40 17.26
C GLU A 140 -0.18 0.75 16.48
N VAL A 141 -1.40 0.57 15.98
CA VAL A 141 -2.17 1.62 15.28
C VAL A 141 -2.47 2.80 16.22
N GLU A 142 -2.86 2.55 17.49
CA GLU A 142 -3.10 3.61 18.47
C GLU A 142 -1.81 4.38 18.78
N GLU A 143 -0.67 3.69 18.90
CA GLU A 143 0.64 4.34 19.11
C GLU A 143 1.03 5.21 17.91
N LEU A 144 0.99 4.69 16.69
CA LEU A 144 1.31 5.46 15.49
C LEU A 144 0.39 6.67 15.29
N SER A 145 -0.91 6.50 15.55
CA SER A 145 -1.90 7.58 15.48
C SER A 145 -1.70 8.65 16.57
N SER A 146 -0.92 8.38 17.62
CA SER A 146 -0.63 9.34 18.68
C SER A 146 0.47 10.33 18.34
N TYR A 147 1.27 10.05 17.31
CA TYR A 147 2.36 10.94 16.88
C TYR A 147 1.79 12.13 16.08
N PRO A 148 2.40 13.32 16.23
CA PRO A 148 2.07 14.49 15.38
C PRO A 148 2.32 14.19 13.90
N ASP A 149 1.45 14.68 13.01
CA ASP A 149 1.50 14.43 11.56
C ASP A 149 2.84 14.82 10.90
N ASP A 150 3.53 15.83 11.45
CA ASP A 150 4.83 16.32 10.97
C ASP A 150 6.04 15.66 11.66
N SER A 151 5.82 14.62 12.48
CA SER A 151 6.89 13.91 13.19
C SER A 151 7.41 12.70 12.40
N ALA A 152 8.66 12.28 12.69
CA ALA A 152 9.18 11.04 12.15
C ALA A 152 8.38 9.80 12.62
N GLY A 153 7.74 9.88 13.78
CA GLY A 153 6.90 8.83 14.34
C GLY A 153 5.68 8.53 13.47
N SER A 154 5.08 9.56 12.84
CA SER A 154 3.88 9.39 12.00
C SER A 154 4.16 8.66 10.67
N ILE A 155 5.43 8.63 10.23
CA ILE A 155 5.84 8.00 8.97
C ILE A 155 6.76 6.79 9.16
N MET A 156 7.06 6.40 10.42
CA MET A 156 7.91 5.24 10.69
C MET A 156 7.13 3.94 10.49
N THR A 157 7.81 2.89 10.07
CA THR A 157 7.32 1.51 10.14
C THR A 157 8.07 0.76 11.23
N LYS A 158 7.36 -0.02 12.03
CA LYS A 158 7.93 -0.91 13.04
C LYS A 158 8.30 -2.27 12.45
N GLU A 159 7.65 -2.67 11.40
CA GLU A 159 7.90 -3.93 10.71
C GLU A 159 9.19 -3.83 9.89
N THR A 160 10.31 -4.11 10.53
CA THR A 160 11.61 -4.11 9.87
C THR A 160 12.28 -5.46 10.05
N PHE A 161 12.69 -6.07 8.92
CA PHE A 161 13.44 -7.33 8.98
C PHE A 161 14.84 -7.08 9.56
N THR A 162 15.11 -7.68 10.70
CA THR A 162 16.38 -7.54 11.40
C THR A 162 17.02 -8.90 11.68
N LEU A 163 18.33 -8.95 11.65
CA LEU A 163 19.15 -10.12 11.97
C LEU A 163 20.00 -9.85 13.21
N ASN A 164 20.16 -10.86 14.05
CA ASN A 164 21.14 -10.78 15.14
C ASN A 164 22.56 -10.93 14.56
N GLN A 165 23.56 -10.19 15.11
CA GLN A 165 24.95 -10.26 14.68
C GLN A 165 25.56 -11.67 14.73
N ASN A 166 25.03 -12.54 15.58
CA ASN A 166 25.51 -13.91 15.73
C ASN A 166 24.79 -14.92 14.80
N THR A 167 23.82 -14.45 14.01
CA THR A 167 23.09 -15.31 13.07
C THR A 167 23.99 -15.69 11.90
N THR A 168 24.07 -16.98 11.61
CA THR A 168 24.85 -17.45 10.46
C THR A 168 24.18 -17.08 9.14
N VAL A 169 24.96 -16.96 8.06
CA VAL A 169 24.43 -16.67 6.71
C VAL A 169 23.35 -17.66 6.30
N LYS A 170 23.56 -18.96 6.63
CA LYS A 170 22.58 -20.02 6.32
C LYS A 170 21.24 -19.83 7.05
N GLU A 171 21.29 -19.40 8.29
CA GLU A 171 20.08 -19.09 9.09
C GLU A 171 19.41 -17.81 8.62
N SER A 172 20.22 -16.79 8.28
CA SER A 172 19.70 -15.54 7.71
C SER A 172 18.90 -15.78 6.42
N ILE A 173 19.42 -16.63 5.52
CA ILE A 173 18.70 -17.01 4.29
C ILE A 173 17.39 -17.72 4.62
N LYS A 174 17.37 -18.62 5.61
CA LYS A 174 16.14 -19.29 6.02
C LYS A 174 15.11 -18.33 6.61
N GLN A 175 15.55 -17.40 7.47
CA GLN A 175 14.68 -16.40 8.04
C GLN A 175 14.11 -15.48 6.95
N LEU A 176 14.94 -15.07 6.00
CA LEU A 176 14.52 -14.26 4.86
C LEU A 176 13.48 -14.99 3.99
N GLN A 177 13.66 -16.29 3.76
CA GLN A 177 12.71 -17.10 2.99
C GLN A 177 11.39 -17.35 3.71
N SER A 178 11.35 -17.25 5.02
CA SER A 178 10.14 -17.40 5.84
C SER A 178 9.40 -16.07 6.07
N PHE A 179 10.02 -14.96 5.68
CA PHE A 179 9.40 -13.63 5.79
C PHE A 179 8.27 -13.50 4.76
N PRO A 180 7.16 -12.82 5.08
CA PRO A 180 6.03 -12.67 4.16
C PRO A 180 6.46 -12.07 2.81
N GLU A 181 5.96 -12.64 1.69
CA GLU A 181 6.33 -12.21 0.33
C GLU A 181 5.90 -10.78 -0.04
N ASN A 182 5.10 -10.15 0.80
CA ASN A 182 4.56 -8.81 0.52
C ASN A 182 5.56 -7.68 0.77
N ASP A 183 6.59 -7.92 1.60
CA ASP A 183 7.54 -6.90 1.97
C ASP A 183 8.78 -6.95 1.07
N LYS A 184 8.99 -5.90 0.30
CA LYS A 184 10.19 -5.73 -0.51
C LYS A 184 11.35 -5.35 0.40
N ILE A 185 12.14 -6.34 0.83
CA ILE A 185 13.33 -6.11 1.64
C ILE A 185 14.45 -5.62 0.73
N PHE A 186 14.81 -4.35 0.83
CA PHE A 186 15.94 -3.75 0.12
C PHE A 186 17.22 -3.74 0.97
N TYR A 187 17.08 -3.77 2.30
CA TYR A 187 18.19 -3.68 3.24
C TYR A 187 18.01 -4.72 4.35
N LEU A 188 19.12 -5.34 4.75
CA LEU A 188 19.18 -6.21 5.92
C LEU A 188 19.86 -5.47 7.06
N TYR A 189 19.15 -5.26 8.15
CA TYR A 189 19.70 -4.63 9.35
C TYR A 189 20.24 -5.70 10.29
N VAL A 190 21.54 -5.59 10.65
CA VAL A 190 22.16 -6.49 11.63
C VAL A 190 22.28 -5.76 12.95
N LEU A 191 21.61 -6.28 13.98
CA LEU A 191 21.61 -5.70 15.32
C LEU A 191 22.68 -6.37 16.19
N ALA A 192 23.50 -5.56 16.81
CA ALA A 192 24.59 -6.02 17.70
C ALA A 192 24.11 -6.36 19.11
N VAL A 193 22.97 -5.84 19.55
CA VAL A 193 22.43 -6.00 20.92
C VAL A 193 20.91 -6.18 20.86
N SER A 194 20.37 -7.10 21.68
CA SER A 194 18.92 -7.19 21.88
C SER A 194 18.41 -5.95 22.63
N TYR A 195 17.31 -5.41 22.15
CA TYR A 195 16.65 -4.21 22.67
C TYR A 195 16.37 -4.28 24.17
N THR A 196 17.17 -3.67 25.00
CA THR A 196 16.82 -3.45 26.39
C THR A 196 17.11 -2.06 26.92
N HIS A 197 17.73 -1.15 26.17
CA HIS A 197 17.89 0.24 26.60
C HIS A 197 18.08 1.22 25.42
N LEU A 198 17.48 2.39 25.55
CA LEU A 198 17.45 3.62 24.76
C LEU A 198 18.83 4.23 24.36
N THR A 199 19.73 3.45 23.85
CA THR A 199 20.90 3.96 23.13
C THR A 199 20.74 3.57 21.68
N LEU A 200 20.89 4.55 20.78
CA LEU A 200 20.85 4.35 19.33
C LEU A 200 21.62 3.07 18.96
N PRO A 201 20.96 2.04 18.41
CA PRO A 201 21.65 0.82 18.04
C PRO A 201 22.71 1.14 16.99
N THR A 202 23.90 0.57 17.15
CA THR A 202 24.92 0.63 16.10
C THR A 202 24.44 -0.27 14.96
N ILE A 203 23.81 0.30 13.95
CA ILE A 203 23.32 -0.43 12.79
C ILE A 203 24.48 -0.62 11.81
N ARG A 204 24.81 -1.85 11.51
CA ARG A 204 25.69 -2.20 10.41
C ARG A 204 24.81 -2.60 9.21
N VAL A 205 24.78 -1.76 8.19
CA VAL A 205 24.06 -2.07 6.95
C VAL A 205 24.93 -2.98 6.10
N VAL A 206 24.41 -4.16 5.76
CA VAL A 206 25.04 -5.08 4.81
C VAL A 206 24.27 -4.97 3.50
N PHE A 207 24.95 -4.49 2.46
CA PHE A 207 24.39 -4.53 1.11
C PHE A 207 24.48 -5.97 0.58
N VAL A 208 23.34 -6.53 0.18
CA VAL A 208 23.28 -7.79 -0.57
C VAL A 208 23.17 -7.42 -2.03
N GLY A 209 24.26 -7.58 -2.77
CA GLY A 209 24.32 -7.42 -4.24
C GLY A 209 23.86 -8.66 -4.96
#